data_15e6c5b44854d31296faaebfd8c879bf
#
_entry.id   15e6c5b44854d31296faaebfd8c879bf
#
_cell.length_a   1.000
_cell.length_b   1.000
_cell.length_c   1.000
_cell.angle_alpha   90.00
_cell.angle_beta   90.00
_cell.angle_gamma   90.00
#
_symmetry.space_group_name_H-M   'P 1'
#
loop_
_entity.id
_entity.type
_entity.pdbx_description
1 polymer ?
#
loop_
_entity_poly.entity_id
_entity_poly.type
_entity_poly.pdbx_seq_one_letter_code
_entity_poly.pdbx_strand_id
1 'polypeptide(L)'
;MKHRGLGSSLLSALVAGAALLSVQTAFAQNDDRPPPLNTASAVKPPATPAAQVGKLTLDNQVKWLRAAQQSGTLEKLSDAQLVALFQSLDPLALPRYFKEGPNGYPSYEFTMSRSERIRGVWPEQPDHMLVRVAHNPLRIYAKWLPDGAHAGQEIIYDESKRSDQTYGHLGGIMNVMPLWTSLTGALARSQSNHSVRDLGTEYVVQQYLSEGRKYTEAGLPRSTQIEVKTIDGVRVVAFTFETPVGQPEFYAKKETLGLDLRHPFFRSIESYDNDGRLFEQIVFENITPKTFDDSTFDPKNKDYQF
;
A
#
# COMPACT_ATOMS: atom_id res chain seq x y z
N MET A 1 -10.41 48.70 -60.13
CA MET A 1 -10.44 48.01 -61.43
C MET A 1 -10.69 46.57 -61.20
N LYS A 2 -11.89 46.07 -61.51
CA LYS A 2 -12.22 45.02 -62.48
C LYS A 2 -11.67 43.63 -62.05
N HIS A 3 -12.34 42.54 -62.04
CA HIS A 3 -13.66 42.00 -62.37
C HIS A 3 -13.64 40.52 -61.94
N ARG A 4 -14.67 40.01 -61.29
CA ARG A 4 -15.61 38.97 -61.79
C ARG A 4 -15.02 37.60 -62.08
N GLY A 5 -15.66 36.62 -61.47
CA GLY A 5 -15.91 35.32 -62.05
C GLY A 5 -16.63 34.33 -61.11
N LEU A 6 -17.94 34.26 -61.28
CA LEU A 6 -18.81 33.21 -60.72
C LEU A 6 -18.51 31.86 -61.41
N GLY A 7 -18.69 30.76 -60.68
CA GLY A 7 -18.81 29.43 -61.26
C GLY A 7 -19.48 28.46 -60.28
N SER A 8 -20.82 28.42 -60.37
CA SER A 8 -21.64 27.36 -59.75
C SER A 8 -21.50 26.04 -60.45
N SER A 9 -21.50 24.93 -59.78
CA SER A 9 -22.04 23.65 -60.24
C SER A 9 -22.28 22.68 -59.11
N LEU A 10 -23.41 22.44 -58.87
CA LEU A 10 -24.36 21.46 -58.40
C LEU A 10 -23.93 19.97 -58.44
N LEU A 11 -24.45 19.24 -57.44
CA LEU A 11 -24.87 17.83 -57.32
C LEU A 11 -23.78 16.74 -57.23
N SER A 12 -23.73 16.02 -56.12
CA SER A 12 -24.51 14.76 -55.98
C SER A 12 -24.37 14.23 -54.56
N ALA A 13 -25.50 13.99 -53.95
CA ALA A 13 -25.64 13.29 -52.69
C ALA A 13 -25.30 11.83 -52.84
N LEU A 14 -24.44 11.30 -51.96
CA LEU A 14 -24.32 9.87 -51.72
C LEU A 14 -24.41 9.64 -50.23
N VAL A 15 -25.56 9.17 -49.80
CA VAL A 15 -25.83 8.67 -48.46
C VAL A 15 -25.12 7.35 -48.33
N ALA A 16 -24.01 7.32 -47.61
CA ALA A 16 -23.40 6.08 -47.14
C ALA A 16 -23.62 6.00 -45.65
N GLY A 17 -24.56 5.17 -45.22
CA GLY A 17 -24.80 4.84 -43.83
C GLY A 17 -23.58 4.16 -43.22
N ALA A 18 -22.84 4.88 -42.37
CA ALA A 18 -21.87 4.30 -41.50
C ALA A 18 -22.59 3.79 -40.26
N ALA A 19 -22.76 2.49 -40.17
CA ALA A 19 -23.14 1.82 -38.94
C ALA A 19 -22.04 2.07 -37.92
N LEU A 20 -22.31 2.94 -36.94
CA LEU A 20 -21.52 3.08 -35.73
C LEU A 20 -21.68 1.79 -34.92
N LEU A 21 -20.77 0.86 -35.11
CA LEU A 21 -20.51 -0.20 -34.16
C LEU A 21 -19.90 0.48 -32.92
N SER A 22 -20.75 0.76 -31.93
CA SER A 22 -20.32 1.08 -30.58
C SER A 22 -19.65 -0.16 -29.99
N VAL A 23 -18.33 -0.20 -30.07
CA VAL A 23 -17.53 -1.10 -29.25
C VAL A 23 -17.67 -0.58 -27.83
N GLN A 24 -18.64 -1.11 -27.11
CA GLN A 24 -18.63 -1.04 -25.65
C GLN A 24 -17.44 -1.88 -25.20
N THR A 25 -16.31 -1.23 -24.94
CA THR A 25 -15.27 -1.80 -24.10
C THR A 25 -15.90 -1.96 -22.73
N ALA A 26 -16.38 -3.16 -22.45
CA ALA A 26 -16.62 -3.60 -21.10
C ALA A 26 -15.27 -3.53 -20.38
N PHE A 27 -15.07 -2.46 -19.60
CA PHE A 27 -14.08 -2.51 -18.55
C PHE A 27 -14.54 -3.64 -17.62
N ALA A 28 -13.89 -4.79 -17.74
CA ALA A 28 -13.98 -5.82 -16.74
C ALA A 28 -13.56 -5.15 -15.44
N GLN A 29 -14.52 -4.92 -14.53
CA GLN A 29 -14.22 -4.68 -13.14
C GLN A 29 -13.37 -5.88 -12.72
N ASN A 30 -12.06 -5.70 -12.64
CA ASN A 30 -11.21 -6.64 -11.95
C ASN A 30 -11.73 -6.70 -10.52
N ASP A 31 -12.38 -7.81 -10.21
CA ASP A 31 -12.75 -8.15 -8.83
C ASP A 31 -11.43 -8.43 -8.13
N ASP A 32 -10.86 -7.42 -7.46
CA ASP A 32 -9.58 -7.45 -6.72
C ASP A 32 -9.60 -8.43 -5.53
N ARG A 33 -10.45 -9.43 -5.58
CA ARG A 33 -10.38 -10.54 -4.64
C ARG A 33 -9.25 -11.46 -5.07
N PRO A 34 -8.20 -11.61 -4.27
CA PRO A 34 -7.31 -12.73 -4.45
C PRO A 34 -8.15 -14.02 -4.50
N PRO A 35 -7.80 -14.98 -5.37
CA PRO A 35 -8.53 -16.23 -5.44
C PRO A 35 -8.63 -16.81 -4.03
N PRO A 36 -9.80 -17.32 -3.62
CA PRO A 36 -9.97 -17.88 -2.29
C PRO A 36 -8.90 -18.96 -2.10
N LEU A 37 -8.07 -18.76 -1.10
CA LEU A 37 -7.13 -19.78 -0.63
C LEU A 37 -7.96 -20.97 -0.16
N ASN A 38 -8.09 -21.96 -1.02
CA ASN A 38 -8.89 -23.18 -0.89
C ASN A 38 -10.43 -22.96 -0.87
N THR A 39 -11.13 -23.76 -1.63
CA THR A 39 -12.56 -24.08 -1.46
C THR A 39 -12.81 -24.79 -0.11
N ALA A 40 -12.37 -24.16 0.96
CA ALA A 40 -12.69 -24.60 2.31
C ALA A 40 -14.12 -24.17 2.63
N SER A 41 -14.87 -25.06 3.24
CA SER A 41 -16.18 -24.82 3.83
C SER A 41 -16.32 -23.41 4.36
N ALA A 42 -17.38 -22.69 3.98
CA ALA A 42 -17.61 -21.30 4.37
C ALA A 42 -17.31 -21.14 5.88
N VAL A 43 -16.34 -20.31 6.21
CA VAL A 43 -15.94 -20.10 7.61
C VAL A 43 -17.15 -19.54 8.36
N LYS A 44 -17.55 -20.24 9.43
CA LYS A 44 -18.69 -19.82 10.23
C LYS A 44 -18.39 -18.48 10.91
N PRO A 45 -19.31 -17.49 10.84
CA PRO A 45 -19.18 -16.26 11.59
C PRO A 45 -18.92 -16.52 13.08
N PRO A 46 -18.09 -15.69 13.75
CA PRO A 46 -17.83 -15.88 15.18
C PRO A 46 -19.12 -15.73 16.00
N ALA A 47 -19.30 -16.60 16.97
CA ALA A 47 -20.50 -16.61 17.82
C ALA A 47 -20.57 -15.41 18.79
N THR A 48 -19.41 -14.90 19.22
CA THR A 48 -19.34 -13.74 20.14
C THR A 48 -19.67 -12.45 19.37
N PRO A 49 -20.65 -11.64 19.83
CA PRO A 49 -20.96 -10.35 19.23
C PRO A 49 -19.76 -9.39 19.28
N ALA A 50 -19.60 -8.55 18.24
CA ALA A 50 -18.49 -7.58 18.15
C ALA A 50 -18.35 -6.71 19.42
N ALA A 51 -19.46 -6.26 20.01
CA ALA A 51 -19.47 -5.44 21.24
C ALA A 51 -18.92 -6.13 22.50
N GLN A 52 -18.69 -7.44 22.46
CA GLN A 52 -18.16 -8.22 23.60
C GLN A 52 -16.72 -8.65 23.40
N VAL A 53 -16.14 -8.42 22.23
CA VAL A 53 -14.80 -8.92 21.88
C VAL A 53 -13.72 -8.36 22.80
N GLY A 54 -13.79 -7.08 23.17
CA GLY A 54 -12.84 -6.46 24.09
C GLY A 54 -12.79 -7.08 25.49
N LYS A 55 -13.82 -7.89 25.87
CA LYS A 55 -13.84 -8.63 27.15
C LYS A 55 -13.16 -10.00 27.07
N LEU A 56 -12.78 -10.42 25.88
CA LEU A 56 -12.08 -11.70 25.66
C LEU A 56 -10.59 -11.55 26.01
N THR A 57 -9.95 -12.68 26.25
CA THR A 57 -8.48 -12.72 26.34
C THR A 57 -7.86 -12.31 25.01
N LEU A 58 -6.65 -11.79 25.04
CA LEU A 58 -5.91 -11.35 23.84
C LEU A 58 -5.91 -12.41 22.73
N ASP A 59 -5.63 -13.66 23.06
CA ASP A 59 -5.63 -14.76 22.08
C ASP A 59 -7.02 -15.01 21.46
N ASN A 60 -8.08 -14.85 22.24
CA ASN A 60 -9.45 -15.00 21.75
C ASN A 60 -9.90 -13.78 20.93
N GLN A 61 -9.41 -12.57 21.22
CA GLN A 61 -9.62 -11.40 20.36
C GLN A 61 -9.00 -11.63 18.97
N VAL A 62 -7.77 -12.14 18.91
CA VAL A 62 -7.09 -12.45 17.64
C VAL A 62 -7.83 -13.54 16.86
N LYS A 63 -8.25 -14.63 17.54
CA LYS A 63 -9.05 -15.68 16.91
C LYS A 63 -10.37 -15.15 16.36
N TRP A 64 -11.01 -14.25 17.10
CA TRP A 64 -12.25 -13.62 16.68
C TRP A 64 -12.04 -12.75 15.44
N LEU A 65 -11.01 -11.88 15.43
CA LEU A 65 -10.67 -11.04 14.28
C LEU A 65 -10.42 -11.87 13.03
N ARG A 66 -9.66 -12.96 13.14
CA ARG A 66 -9.41 -13.91 12.05
C ARG A 66 -10.72 -14.49 11.50
N ALA A 67 -11.56 -15.04 12.37
CA ALA A 67 -12.84 -15.65 11.95
C ALA A 67 -13.79 -14.61 11.35
N ALA A 68 -13.81 -13.39 11.89
CA ALA A 68 -14.63 -12.30 11.41
C ALA A 68 -14.19 -11.80 10.03
N GLN A 69 -12.87 -11.72 9.79
CA GLN A 69 -12.31 -11.39 8.48
C GLN A 69 -12.64 -12.49 7.46
N GLN A 70 -12.32 -13.76 7.76
CA GLN A 70 -12.54 -14.89 6.86
C GLN A 70 -14.00 -15.12 6.49
N SER A 71 -14.92 -14.81 7.39
CA SER A 71 -16.38 -14.90 7.15
C SER A 71 -16.98 -13.64 6.52
N GLY A 72 -16.19 -12.57 6.29
CA GLY A 72 -16.69 -11.27 5.84
C GLY A 72 -17.55 -10.56 6.89
N THR A 73 -17.47 -10.94 8.16
CA THR A 73 -18.23 -10.29 9.24
C THR A 73 -17.76 -8.86 9.47
N LEU A 74 -16.45 -8.59 9.40
CA LEU A 74 -15.92 -7.22 9.57
C LEU A 74 -16.52 -6.24 8.55
N GLU A 75 -16.64 -6.63 7.29
CA GLU A 75 -17.21 -5.77 6.25
C GLU A 75 -18.72 -5.48 6.44
N LYS A 76 -19.42 -6.34 7.14
CA LYS A 76 -20.86 -6.23 7.41
C LYS A 76 -21.20 -5.38 8.64
N LEU A 77 -20.21 -5.09 9.50
CA LEU A 77 -20.41 -4.23 10.65
C LEU A 77 -20.65 -2.78 10.19
N SER A 78 -21.53 -2.06 10.90
CA SER A 78 -21.67 -0.62 10.70
C SER A 78 -20.41 0.12 11.16
N ASP A 79 -20.24 1.37 10.73
CA ASP A 79 -19.09 2.18 11.13
C ASP A 79 -19.01 2.33 12.64
N ALA A 80 -20.14 2.58 13.31
CA ALA A 80 -20.21 2.69 14.76
C ALA A 80 -19.79 1.37 15.46
N GLN A 81 -20.20 0.21 14.90
CA GLN A 81 -19.79 -1.08 15.45
C GLN A 81 -18.31 -1.37 15.26
N LEU A 82 -17.73 -1.00 14.11
CA LEU A 82 -16.29 -1.11 13.87
C LEU A 82 -15.50 -0.22 14.82
N VAL A 83 -15.87 1.04 14.95
CA VAL A 83 -15.20 1.97 15.88
C VAL A 83 -15.24 1.42 17.30
N ALA A 84 -16.42 1.01 17.79
CA ALA A 84 -16.56 0.45 19.14
C ALA A 84 -15.74 -0.84 19.33
N LEU A 85 -15.72 -1.73 18.33
CA LEU A 85 -14.91 -2.94 18.34
C LEU A 85 -13.43 -2.60 18.53
N PHE A 86 -12.87 -1.81 17.62
CA PHE A 86 -11.43 -1.53 17.61
C PHE A 86 -10.97 -0.66 18.77
N GLN A 87 -11.85 0.19 19.33
CA GLN A 87 -11.58 0.91 20.59
C GLN A 87 -11.49 -0.03 21.79
N SER A 88 -12.18 -1.15 21.77
CA SER A 88 -12.25 -2.09 22.89
C SER A 88 -11.13 -3.14 22.90
N LEU A 89 -10.39 -3.29 21.80
CA LEU A 89 -9.36 -4.32 21.68
C LEU A 89 -8.13 -4.04 22.53
N ASP A 90 -7.49 -5.11 22.99
CA ASP A 90 -6.13 -5.05 23.51
C ASP A 90 -5.21 -4.49 22.40
N PRO A 91 -4.37 -3.50 22.71
CA PRO A 91 -3.44 -2.92 21.74
C PRO A 91 -2.53 -3.93 21.02
N LEU A 92 -2.24 -5.06 21.64
CA LEU A 92 -1.43 -6.13 21.04
C LEU A 92 -2.23 -7.07 20.13
N ALA A 93 -3.56 -6.92 20.07
CA ALA A 93 -4.39 -7.77 19.22
C ALA A 93 -4.09 -7.56 17.72
N LEU A 94 -3.94 -6.31 17.28
CA LEU A 94 -3.64 -5.99 15.88
C LEU A 94 -2.28 -6.53 15.41
N PRO A 95 -1.15 -6.30 16.10
CA PRO A 95 0.14 -6.86 15.68
C PRO A 95 0.16 -8.40 15.62
N ARG A 96 -0.60 -9.07 16.49
CA ARG A 96 -0.75 -10.53 16.43
C ARG A 96 -1.64 -10.97 15.28
N TYR A 97 -2.72 -10.23 15.03
CA TYR A 97 -3.63 -10.49 13.91
C TYR A 97 -2.92 -10.34 12.56
N PHE A 98 -2.01 -9.38 12.41
CA PHE A 98 -1.27 -9.16 11.16
C PHE A 98 -0.37 -10.32 10.76
N LYS A 99 0.02 -11.20 11.69
CA LYS A 99 0.76 -12.43 11.37
C LYS A 99 -0.06 -13.45 10.56
N GLU A 100 -1.37 -13.25 10.46
CA GLU A 100 -2.27 -14.05 9.62
C GLU A 100 -2.34 -13.56 8.16
N GLY A 101 -1.72 -12.45 7.85
CA GLY A 101 -1.63 -11.84 6.54
C GLY A 101 -0.18 -11.66 6.09
N PRO A 102 0.11 -10.61 5.30
CA PRO A 102 1.42 -10.39 4.69
C PRO A 102 2.60 -10.50 5.68
N ASN A 103 2.42 -10.01 6.90
CA ASN A 103 3.45 -10.09 7.95
C ASN A 103 3.80 -11.51 8.42
N GLY A 104 3.03 -12.50 8.02
CA GLY A 104 3.28 -13.93 8.30
C GLY A 104 3.64 -14.73 7.05
N TYR A 105 3.59 -14.13 5.87
CA TYR A 105 3.93 -14.84 4.64
C TYR A 105 5.44 -15.02 4.50
N PRO A 106 5.91 -16.18 4.07
CA PRO A 106 7.33 -16.38 3.75
C PRO A 106 7.79 -15.47 2.61
N SER A 107 6.89 -15.19 1.67
CA SER A 107 7.10 -14.28 0.55
C SER A 107 5.77 -13.85 -0.05
N TYR A 108 5.74 -12.64 -0.65
CA TYR A 108 4.55 -12.06 -1.25
C TYR A 108 4.89 -11.00 -2.30
N GLU A 109 3.93 -10.71 -3.16
CA GLU A 109 3.99 -9.65 -4.16
C GLU A 109 2.84 -8.67 -3.92
N PHE A 110 3.07 -7.39 -4.16
CA PHE A 110 2.04 -6.36 -4.08
C PHE A 110 2.36 -5.19 -5.00
N THR A 111 1.35 -4.37 -5.27
CA THR A 111 1.55 -3.02 -5.80
C THR A 111 1.37 -2.00 -4.68
N MET A 112 2.02 -0.86 -4.81
CA MET A 112 1.85 0.26 -3.88
C MET A 112 1.93 1.60 -4.58
N SER A 113 1.13 2.53 -4.11
CA SER A 113 1.23 3.94 -4.44
C SER A 113 1.90 4.67 -3.29
N ARG A 114 2.92 5.50 -3.58
CA ARG A 114 3.67 6.22 -2.55
C ARG A 114 3.99 7.64 -2.97
N SER A 115 3.71 8.59 -2.09
CA SER A 115 4.15 9.98 -2.17
C SER A 115 4.90 10.37 -0.92
N GLU A 116 6.07 10.93 -1.05
CA GLU A 116 6.88 11.42 0.06
C GLU A 116 7.38 12.83 -0.23
N ARG A 117 7.38 13.69 0.78
CA ARG A 117 8.00 15.02 0.71
C ARG A 117 9.51 14.89 0.87
N ILE A 118 10.22 14.94 -0.25
CA ILE A 118 11.68 14.85 -0.26
C ILE A 118 12.28 16.26 -0.32
N ARG A 119 13.14 16.60 0.65
CA ARG A 119 13.77 17.94 0.74
C ARG A 119 12.75 19.08 0.67
N GLY A 120 11.58 18.90 1.26
CA GLY A 120 10.51 19.91 1.30
C GLY A 120 9.61 19.94 0.07
N VAL A 121 9.87 19.15 -0.97
CA VAL A 121 9.07 19.09 -2.20
C VAL A 121 8.13 17.88 -2.15
N TRP A 122 6.82 18.13 -2.34
CA TRP A 122 5.83 17.10 -2.55
C TRP A 122 5.81 16.70 -4.03
N PRO A 123 5.78 15.40 -4.39
CA PRO A 123 5.80 14.98 -5.79
C PRO A 123 4.50 15.37 -6.51
N GLU A 124 4.60 15.67 -7.80
CA GLU A 124 3.43 15.93 -8.67
C GLU A 124 2.63 14.65 -8.94
N GLN A 125 3.30 13.52 -8.95
CA GLN A 125 2.73 12.20 -9.20
C GLN A 125 3.33 11.20 -8.19
N PRO A 126 2.52 10.29 -7.63
CA PRO A 126 3.04 9.24 -6.76
C PRO A 126 3.94 8.27 -7.52
N ASP A 127 4.87 7.66 -6.83
CA ASP A 127 5.46 6.40 -7.26
C ASP A 127 4.36 5.34 -7.31
N HIS A 128 4.30 4.57 -8.40
CA HIS A 128 3.49 3.36 -8.46
C HIS A 128 4.44 2.18 -8.69
N MET A 129 4.46 1.24 -7.76
CA MET A 129 5.49 0.19 -7.74
C MET A 129 4.89 -1.20 -7.66
N LEU A 130 5.48 -2.14 -8.38
CA LEU A 130 5.37 -3.57 -8.11
C LEU A 130 6.50 -3.97 -7.18
N VAL A 131 6.18 -4.60 -6.06
CA VAL A 131 7.18 -5.03 -5.06
C VAL A 131 7.03 -6.52 -4.77
N ARG A 132 8.17 -7.21 -4.71
CA ARG A 132 8.30 -8.62 -4.32
C ARG A 132 9.17 -8.69 -3.08
N VAL A 133 8.66 -9.35 -2.06
CA VAL A 133 9.35 -9.52 -0.77
C VAL A 133 9.47 -11.00 -0.46
N ALA A 134 10.66 -11.42 -0.05
CA ALA A 134 10.89 -12.74 0.54
C ALA A 134 11.67 -12.58 1.85
N HIS A 135 11.37 -13.40 2.83
CA HIS A 135 11.98 -13.39 4.16
C HIS A 135 12.95 -14.55 4.35
N ASN A 136 13.89 -14.37 5.30
CA ASN A 136 14.83 -15.39 5.75
C ASN A 136 15.73 -15.99 4.65
N PRO A 137 16.61 -15.19 4.00
CA PRO A 137 16.95 -13.78 4.28
C PRO A 137 15.96 -12.80 3.66
N LEU A 138 15.98 -11.54 4.10
CA LEU A 138 15.19 -10.48 3.48
C LEU A 138 15.72 -10.20 2.08
N ARG A 139 14.84 -10.37 1.09
CA ARG A 139 15.12 -10.05 -0.32
C ARG A 139 13.96 -9.25 -0.88
N ILE A 140 14.28 -8.20 -1.63
CA ILE A 140 13.29 -7.28 -2.21
C ILE A 140 13.65 -7.03 -3.66
N TYR A 141 12.68 -7.13 -4.55
CA TYR A 141 12.69 -6.57 -5.89
C TYR A 141 11.59 -5.53 -5.95
N ALA A 142 11.90 -4.36 -6.50
CA ALA A 142 10.89 -3.35 -6.78
C ALA A 142 11.09 -2.77 -8.18
N LYS A 143 9.96 -2.53 -8.86
CA LYS A 143 9.88 -1.92 -10.20
C LYS A 143 8.86 -0.80 -10.17
N TRP A 144 9.27 0.38 -10.63
CA TRP A 144 8.38 1.54 -10.83
C TRP A 144 7.60 1.36 -12.13
N LEU A 145 6.28 1.35 -12.01
CA LEU A 145 5.35 1.10 -13.10
C LEU A 145 5.20 2.33 -14.01
N PRO A 146 4.76 2.15 -15.27
CA PRO A 146 4.70 3.24 -16.24
C PRO A 146 3.74 4.38 -15.92
N ASP A 147 2.75 4.12 -15.07
CA ASP A 147 1.70 5.04 -14.65
C ASP A 147 2.01 5.82 -13.36
N GLY A 148 3.25 5.71 -12.86
CA GLY A 148 3.74 6.43 -11.69
C GLY A 148 4.98 7.29 -11.99
N ALA A 149 5.43 8.02 -10.97
CA ALA A 149 6.72 8.71 -11.02
C ALA A 149 7.87 7.69 -11.14
N HIS A 150 9.04 8.15 -11.61
CA HIS A 150 10.26 7.34 -11.78
C HIS A 150 10.06 6.05 -12.61
N ALA A 151 9.06 6.05 -13.52
CA ALA A 151 8.72 4.91 -14.36
C ALA A 151 9.94 4.23 -14.99
N GLY A 152 9.98 2.89 -14.90
CA GLY A 152 11.08 2.08 -15.42
C GLY A 152 12.28 1.94 -14.50
N GLN A 153 12.29 2.56 -13.32
CA GLN A 153 13.30 2.28 -12.29
C GLN A 153 13.13 0.84 -11.77
N GLU A 154 14.23 0.16 -11.52
CA GLU A 154 14.25 -1.16 -10.91
C GLU A 154 15.35 -1.26 -9.84
N ILE A 155 15.06 -1.98 -8.76
CA ILE A 155 16.04 -2.25 -7.70
C ILE A 155 15.93 -3.69 -7.19
N ILE A 156 17.06 -4.25 -6.78
CA ILE A 156 17.16 -5.51 -6.04
C ILE A 156 17.94 -5.28 -4.74
N TYR A 157 17.40 -5.80 -3.66
CA TYR A 157 18.07 -5.94 -2.37
C TYR A 157 18.12 -7.41 -1.98
N ASP A 158 19.27 -7.87 -1.54
CA ASP A 158 19.46 -9.22 -1.00
C ASP A 158 20.38 -9.13 0.22
N GLU A 159 19.79 -9.28 1.40
CA GLU A 159 20.49 -9.17 2.68
C GLU A 159 21.63 -10.17 2.83
N SER A 160 21.49 -11.37 2.24
CA SER A 160 22.51 -12.40 2.29
C SER A 160 23.75 -12.12 1.44
N LYS A 161 23.59 -11.26 0.42
CA LYS A 161 24.68 -10.89 -0.50
C LYS A 161 25.34 -9.58 -0.09
N ARG A 162 24.52 -8.53 0.15
CA ARG A 162 25.00 -7.19 0.54
C ARG A 162 23.98 -6.50 1.43
N SER A 163 24.15 -6.62 2.74
CA SER A 163 23.20 -6.12 3.73
C SER A 163 23.09 -4.59 3.81
N ASP A 164 24.05 -3.85 3.26
CA ASP A 164 24.16 -2.39 3.29
C ASP A 164 23.98 -1.72 1.93
N GLN A 165 23.74 -2.48 0.86
CA GLN A 165 23.63 -1.97 -0.50
C GLN A 165 22.44 -2.56 -1.25
N THR A 166 21.92 -1.80 -2.21
CA THR A 166 20.96 -2.25 -3.23
C THR A 166 21.58 -2.15 -4.62
N TYR A 167 21.20 -3.03 -5.52
CA TYR A 167 21.55 -2.97 -6.93
C TYR A 167 20.38 -2.41 -7.72
N GLY A 168 20.62 -1.48 -8.64
CA GLY A 168 19.54 -0.93 -9.43
C GLY A 168 19.95 0.20 -10.35
N HIS A 169 18.98 0.69 -11.11
CA HIS A 169 19.10 1.86 -11.99
C HIS A 169 17.92 2.80 -11.82
N LEU A 170 18.12 4.05 -12.20
CA LEU A 170 17.05 5.05 -12.25
C LEU A 170 16.22 4.87 -13.51
N GLY A 171 14.94 5.27 -13.46
CA GLY A 171 14.03 5.24 -14.60
C GLY A 171 14.17 6.42 -15.54
N GLY A 172 13.42 6.37 -16.65
CA GLY A 172 13.33 7.44 -17.65
C GLY A 172 14.60 7.69 -18.45
N ILE A 173 14.81 8.95 -18.85
CA ILE A 173 16.00 9.41 -19.62
C ILE A 173 17.31 9.17 -18.84
N MET A 174 17.22 9.07 -17.53
CA MET A 174 18.35 8.77 -16.62
C MET A 174 18.55 7.26 -16.44
N ASN A 175 18.06 6.43 -17.35
CA ASN A 175 18.31 4.99 -17.36
C ASN A 175 19.81 4.74 -17.65
N VAL A 176 20.60 5.02 -16.63
CA VAL A 176 22.03 4.79 -16.61
C VAL A 176 22.30 3.36 -16.18
N MET A 177 23.48 2.89 -16.54
CA MET A 177 23.97 1.56 -16.17
C MET A 177 23.69 1.26 -14.69
N PRO A 178 23.11 0.11 -14.38
CA PRO A 178 22.79 -0.27 -13.00
C PRO A 178 24.05 -0.37 -12.15
N LEU A 179 23.95 0.03 -10.89
CA LEU A 179 25.08 0.05 -9.96
C LEU A 179 24.66 -0.31 -8.54
N TRP A 180 25.64 -0.71 -7.75
CA TRP A 180 25.46 -0.88 -6.31
C TRP A 180 25.45 0.47 -5.60
N THR A 181 24.43 0.73 -4.81
CA THR A 181 24.28 1.94 -4.02
C THR A 181 24.08 1.63 -2.55
N SER A 182 24.69 2.43 -1.68
CA SER A 182 24.46 2.32 -0.23
C SER A 182 23.01 2.65 0.12
N LEU A 183 22.41 1.85 1.02
CA LEU A 183 21.04 2.09 1.53
C LEU A 183 20.89 3.45 2.24
N THR A 184 21.99 4.00 2.75
CA THR A 184 22.02 5.29 3.47
C THR A 184 22.71 6.39 2.68
N GLY A 185 23.07 6.12 1.42
CA GLY A 185 23.81 7.05 0.55
C GLY A 185 22.93 8.21 0.07
N ALA A 186 23.59 9.24 -0.48
CA ALA A 186 22.91 10.44 -0.97
C ALA A 186 21.88 10.13 -2.08
N LEU A 187 22.15 9.15 -2.95
CA LEU A 187 21.21 8.73 -4.00
C LEU A 187 19.95 8.11 -3.39
N ALA A 188 20.08 7.16 -2.46
CA ALA A 188 18.94 6.55 -1.80
C ALA A 188 18.06 7.62 -1.10
N ARG A 189 18.69 8.53 -0.34
CA ARG A 189 18.00 9.61 0.38
C ARG A 189 17.41 10.70 -0.53
N SER A 190 17.82 10.77 -1.80
CA SER A 190 17.19 11.66 -2.77
C SER A 190 15.92 11.08 -3.39
N GLN A 191 15.68 9.80 -3.19
CA GLN A 191 14.54 9.07 -3.75
C GLN A 191 13.47 8.78 -2.69
N SER A 192 13.85 8.60 -1.42
CA SER A 192 12.93 8.23 -0.34
C SER A 192 13.48 8.62 1.03
N ASN A 193 12.59 8.91 1.97
CA ASN A 193 12.90 9.05 3.39
C ASN A 193 13.15 7.69 4.06
N HIS A 194 12.74 6.60 3.41
CA HIS A 194 12.85 5.23 3.89
C HIS A 194 13.95 4.45 3.18
N SER A 195 14.41 3.40 3.85
CA SER A 195 15.29 2.41 3.25
C SER A 195 14.48 1.46 2.35
N VAL A 196 15.12 0.85 1.35
CA VAL A 196 14.51 -0.25 0.58
C VAL A 196 14.03 -1.39 1.48
N ARG A 197 14.65 -1.60 2.64
CA ARG A 197 14.25 -2.61 3.63
C ARG A 197 12.86 -2.36 4.22
N ASP A 198 12.36 -1.13 4.11
CA ASP A 198 11.09 -0.66 4.68
C ASP A 198 9.93 -0.70 3.66
N LEU A 199 10.15 -1.27 2.47
CA LEU A 199 9.12 -1.34 1.43
C LEU A 199 7.98 -2.32 1.74
N GLY A 200 8.18 -3.28 2.65
CA GLY A 200 7.16 -4.26 3.02
C GLY A 200 6.14 -3.74 4.05
N THR A 201 5.05 -4.49 4.21
CA THR A 201 4.02 -4.18 5.22
C THR A 201 4.55 -4.33 6.66
N GLU A 202 5.65 -5.03 6.85
CA GLU A 202 6.32 -5.23 8.15
C GLU A 202 6.79 -3.92 8.76
N TYR A 203 7.25 -2.99 7.94
CA TYR A 203 7.66 -1.66 8.38
C TYR A 203 6.54 -0.95 9.15
N VAL A 204 5.32 -0.95 8.60
CA VAL A 204 4.16 -0.28 9.20
C VAL A 204 3.83 -0.88 10.57
N VAL A 205 3.91 -2.21 10.69
CA VAL A 205 3.66 -2.89 11.98
C VAL A 205 4.76 -2.57 12.99
N GLN A 206 6.02 -2.51 12.56
CA GLN A 206 7.14 -2.11 13.42
C GLN A 206 6.97 -0.66 13.89
N GLN A 207 6.57 0.24 13.00
CA GLN A 207 6.27 1.63 13.33
C GLN A 207 5.11 1.72 14.32
N TYR A 208 3.99 1.06 14.07
CA TYR A 208 2.86 0.99 15.00
C TYR A 208 3.28 0.53 16.41
N LEU A 209 4.15 -0.49 16.50
CA LEU A 209 4.63 -1.01 17.79
C LEU A 209 5.62 -0.05 18.46
N SER A 210 6.51 0.54 17.67
CA SER A 210 7.54 1.48 18.16
C SER A 210 6.90 2.76 18.67
N GLU A 211 6.07 3.40 17.84
CA GLU A 211 5.35 4.61 18.23
C GLU A 211 4.40 4.33 19.40
N GLY A 212 3.68 3.20 19.37
CA GLY A 212 2.80 2.79 20.47
C GLY A 212 3.50 2.65 21.82
N ARG A 213 4.80 2.24 21.84
CA ARG A 213 5.62 2.25 23.06
C ARG A 213 5.89 3.67 23.52
N LYS A 214 6.31 4.56 22.63
CA LYS A 214 6.56 5.98 22.94
C LYS A 214 5.32 6.67 23.53
N TYR A 215 4.14 6.40 22.95
CA TYR A 215 2.87 6.90 23.52
C TYR A 215 2.65 6.41 24.95
N THR A 216 2.92 5.14 25.24
CA THR A 216 2.78 4.58 26.58
C THR A 216 3.77 5.20 27.57
N GLU A 217 5.03 5.34 27.18
CA GLU A 217 6.10 5.93 27.98
C GLU A 217 5.83 7.42 28.26
N ALA A 218 5.22 8.13 27.31
CA ALA A 218 4.82 9.53 27.47
C ALA A 218 3.47 9.71 28.20
N GLY A 219 2.79 8.62 28.59
CA GLY A 219 1.45 8.69 29.21
C GLY A 219 0.34 9.16 28.28
N LEU A 220 0.53 9.01 26.97
CA LEU A 220 -0.40 9.43 25.93
C LEU A 220 -1.32 8.28 25.49
N PRO A 221 -2.54 8.57 24.99
CA PRO A 221 -3.38 7.55 24.39
C PRO A 221 -2.74 7.01 23.12
N ARG A 222 -2.87 5.69 22.86
CA ARG A 222 -2.29 5.04 21.66
C ARG A 222 -2.92 5.50 20.36
N SER A 223 -4.17 5.92 20.39
CA SER A 223 -4.87 6.47 19.23
C SER A 223 -5.75 7.62 19.71
N THR A 224 -5.65 8.74 19.04
CA THR A 224 -6.47 9.91 19.34
C THR A 224 -7.88 9.75 18.77
N GLN A 225 -8.01 9.11 17.61
CA GLN A 225 -9.27 8.91 16.92
C GLN A 225 -9.29 7.58 16.18
N ILE A 226 -10.46 6.93 16.16
CA ILE A 226 -10.76 5.78 15.30
C ILE A 226 -12.01 6.13 14.50
N GLU A 227 -11.93 5.98 13.18
CA GLU A 227 -13.05 6.25 12.26
C GLU A 227 -13.04 5.25 11.10
N VAL A 228 -14.12 5.17 10.35
CA VAL A 228 -14.18 4.38 9.10
C VAL A 228 -14.03 5.31 7.91
N LYS A 229 -13.12 4.97 7.00
CA LYS A 229 -12.85 5.70 5.75
C LYS A 229 -12.96 4.77 4.56
N THR A 230 -13.02 5.34 3.38
CA THR A 230 -12.86 4.64 2.10
C THR A 230 -11.60 5.16 1.41
N ILE A 231 -10.68 4.25 1.09
CA ILE A 231 -9.42 4.54 0.40
C ILE A 231 -9.39 3.67 -0.86
N ASP A 232 -9.32 4.30 -2.02
CA ASP A 232 -9.36 3.64 -3.34
C ASP A 232 -10.50 2.61 -3.47
N GLY A 233 -11.70 3.00 -3.02
CA GLY A 233 -12.88 2.14 -3.04
C GLY A 233 -12.91 1.05 -1.97
N VAL A 234 -11.88 0.93 -1.12
CA VAL A 234 -11.79 -0.04 -0.04
C VAL A 234 -12.13 0.59 1.30
N ARG A 235 -13.05 -0.03 2.03
CA ARG A 235 -13.44 0.41 3.37
C ARG A 235 -12.38 -0.03 4.39
N VAL A 236 -11.87 0.93 5.17
CA VAL A 236 -10.83 0.72 6.19
C VAL A 236 -11.25 1.29 7.54
N VAL A 237 -10.67 0.77 8.60
CA VAL A 237 -10.71 1.42 9.92
C VAL A 237 -9.43 2.22 10.10
N ALA A 238 -9.55 3.53 10.16
CA ALA A 238 -8.46 4.48 10.28
C ALA A 238 -8.18 4.79 11.75
N PHE A 239 -6.95 4.58 12.17
CA PHE A 239 -6.42 4.90 13.49
C PHE A 239 -5.56 6.15 13.38
N THR A 240 -5.99 7.25 13.97
CA THR A 240 -5.22 8.49 13.99
C THR A 240 -4.53 8.65 15.32
N PHE A 241 -3.21 8.81 15.26
CA PHE A 241 -2.33 9.11 16.37
C PHE A 241 -1.88 10.56 16.25
N GLU A 242 -2.05 11.34 17.30
CA GLU A 242 -1.61 12.74 17.32
C GLU A 242 -0.83 13.01 18.60
N THR A 243 0.39 13.55 18.42
CA THR A 243 1.28 13.89 19.54
C THR A 243 1.06 15.32 19.97
N PRO A 244 1.22 15.65 21.25
CA PRO A 244 1.31 17.02 21.71
C PRO A 244 2.47 17.77 21.04
N VAL A 245 2.41 19.08 21.04
CA VAL A 245 3.52 19.93 20.59
C VAL A 245 4.76 19.70 21.46
N GLY A 246 5.94 19.64 20.84
CA GLY A 246 7.20 19.52 21.57
C GLY A 246 7.63 18.09 21.91
N GLN A 247 7.15 17.10 21.19
CA GLN A 247 7.54 15.68 21.29
C GLN A 247 8.37 15.27 20.05
N PRO A 248 9.65 15.63 19.95
CA PRO A 248 10.46 15.45 18.74
C PRO A 248 10.84 13.99 18.46
N GLU A 249 10.67 13.10 19.42
CA GLU A 249 11.01 11.68 19.32
C GLU A 249 10.02 10.86 18.48
N PHE A 250 8.84 11.40 18.16
CA PHE A 250 7.86 10.75 17.34
C PHE A 250 8.15 10.96 15.84
N TYR A 251 7.87 9.95 15.03
CA TYR A 251 8.06 9.99 13.59
C TYR A 251 7.23 11.10 12.92
N ALA A 252 5.97 11.21 13.30
CA ALA A 252 5.03 12.19 12.77
C ALA A 252 4.32 12.95 13.91
N LYS A 253 3.95 14.19 13.64
CA LYS A 253 3.05 14.95 14.53
C LYS A 253 1.65 14.35 14.55
N LYS A 254 1.18 13.89 13.40
CA LYS A 254 -0.05 13.13 13.22
C LYS A 254 0.18 12.02 12.22
N GLU A 255 -0.27 10.84 12.54
CA GLU A 255 -0.23 9.67 11.67
C GLU A 255 -1.59 9.00 11.64
N THR A 256 -2.04 8.60 10.43
CA THR A 256 -3.27 7.85 10.25
C THR A 256 -2.95 6.53 9.55
N LEU A 257 -3.30 5.42 10.18
CA LEU A 257 -3.10 4.06 9.67
C LEU A 257 -4.46 3.44 9.35
N GLY A 258 -4.70 3.08 8.09
CA GLY A 258 -5.95 2.49 7.61
C GLY A 258 -5.89 0.96 7.59
N LEU A 259 -6.56 0.28 8.53
CA LEU A 259 -6.67 -1.18 8.57
C LEU A 259 -7.65 -1.67 7.49
N ASP A 260 -7.21 -2.58 6.64
CA ASP A 260 -8.09 -3.27 5.69
C ASP A 260 -9.03 -4.24 6.40
N LEU A 261 -10.33 -4.20 6.05
CA LEU A 261 -11.34 -5.07 6.65
C LEU A 261 -11.38 -6.48 6.03
N ARG A 262 -10.82 -6.63 4.83
CA ARG A 262 -10.77 -7.89 4.08
C ARG A 262 -9.49 -8.68 4.32
N HIS A 263 -8.43 -7.98 4.72
CA HIS A 263 -7.11 -8.59 4.89
C HIS A 263 -6.41 -8.03 6.13
N PRO A 264 -5.62 -8.84 6.86
CA PRO A 264 -4.98 -8.44 8.12
C PRO A 264 -3.70 -7.66 7.89
N PHE A 265 -3.80 -6.41 7.42
CA PHE A 265 -2.69 -5.47 7.29
C PHE A 265 -3.18 -4.01 7.29
N PHE A 266 -2.28 -3.07 7.50
CA PHE A 266 -2.56 -1.65 7.25
C PHE A 266 -2.40 -1.36 5.76
N ARG A 267 -3.53 -1.04 5.11
CA ARG A 267 -3.60 -0.69 3.69
C ARG A 267 -3.01 0.67 3.39
N SER A 268 -3.15 1.62 4.31
CA SER A 268 -2.73 3.00 4.07
C SER A 268 -2.03 3.63 5.25
N ILE A 269 -1.15 4.57 4.94
CA ILE A 269 -0.44 5.43 5.88
C ILE A 269 -0.55 6.85 5.38
N GLU A 270 -0.84 7.79 6.30
CA GLU A 270 -0.73 9.23 6.09
C GLU A 270 0.03 9.82 7.26
N SER A 271 1.16 10.47 6.99
CA SER A 271 2.00 11.07 8.02
C SER A 271 2.13 12.59 7.82
N TYR A 272 1.93 13.36 8.89
CA TYR A 272 1.89 14.81 8.88
C TYR A 272 2.98 15.40 9.79
N ASP A 273 3.65 16.45 9.32
CA ASP A 273 4.69 17.17 10.07
C ASP A 273 4.12 18.11 11.15
N ASN A 274 5.01 18.80 11.86
CA ASN A 274 4.62 19.74 12.92
C ASN A 274 3.81 20.94 12.43
N ASP A 275 3.87 21.27 11.14
CA ASP A 275 3.08 22.34 10.51
C ASP A 275 1.73 21.81 9.98
N GLY A 276 1.41 20.54 10.22
CA GLY A 276 0.20 19.87 9.73
C GLY A 276 0.23 19.57 8.23
N ARG A 277 1.40 19.62 7.59
CA ARG A 277 1.55 19.28 6.18
C ARG A 277 1.77 17.80 6.01
N LEU A 278 1.06 17.19 5.07
CA LEU A 278 1.29 15.81 4.66
C LEU A 278 2.73 15.67 4.11
N PHE A 279 3.53 14.78 4.67
CA PHE A 279 4.87 14.51 4.19
C PHE A 279 5.07 13.09 3.67
N GLU A 280 4.11 12.19 3.96
CA GLU A 280 4.09 10.82 3.45
C GLU A 280 2.67 10.33 3.27
N GLN A 281 2.43 9.65 2.16
CA GLN A 281 1.21 8.89 1.89
C GLN A 281 1.58 7.60 1.18
N ILE A 282 1.14 6.47 1.72
CA ILE A 282 1.35 5.14 1.16
C ILE A 282 0.02 4.40 1.11
N VAL A 283 -0.24 3.72 -0.01
CA VAL A 283 -1.36 2.78 -0.16
C VAL A 283 -0.83 1.48 -0.72
N PHE A 284 -1.06 0.38 0.00
CA PHE A 284 -0.73 -0.98 -0.44
C PHE A 284 -1.92 -1.60 -1.17
N GLU A 285 -1.66 -2.21 -2.31
CA GLU A 285 -2.66 -2.80 -3.18
C GLU A 285 -2.27 -4.22 -3.59
N ASN A 286 -3.24 -5.02 -4.00
CA ASN A 286 -3.04 -6.32 -4.66
C ASN A 286 -2.05 -7.26 -3.95
N ILE A 287 -2.05 -7.28 -2.62
CA ILE A 287 -1.12 -8.13 -1.85
C ILE A 287 -1.51 -9.60 -2.01
N THR A 288 -0.58 -10.41 -2.53
CA THR A 288 -0.77 -11.85 -2.73
C THR A 288 0.42 -12.64 -2.21
N PRO A 289 0.21 -13.73 -1.45
CA PRO A 289 1.29 -14.66 -1.14
C PRO A 289 1.80 -15.28 -2.43
N LYS A 290 3.13 -15.36 -2.58
CA LYS A 290 3.77 -15.85 -3.81
C LYS A 290 5.10 -16.49 -3.49
N THR A 291 5.36 -17.65 -4.07
CA THR A 291 6.68 -18.28 -3.96
C THR A 291 7.58 -17.76 -5.06
N PHE A 292 8.79 -17.39 -4.71
CA PHE A 292 9.81 -16.92 -5.65
C PHE A 292 10.98 -17.89 -5.69
N ASP A 293 11.53 -18.06 -6.89
CA ASP A 293 12.84 -18.68 -7.07
C ASP A 293 13.96 -17.66 -6.88
N ASP A 294 15.21 -18.14 -6.82
CA ASP A 294 16.36 -17.27 -6.62
C ASP A 294 16.62 -16.31 -7.77
N SER A 295 16.15 -16.64 -8.99
CA SER A 295 16.27 -15.77 -10.16
C SER A 295 15.48 -14.47 -10.00
N THR A 296 14.40 -14.46 -9.20
CA THR A 296 13.61 -13.28 -8.90
C THR A 296 14.44 -12.16 -8.24
N PHE A 297 15.51 -12.53 -7.52
CA PHE A 297 16.38 -11.57 -6.82
C PHE A 297 17.81 -11.58 -7.40
N ASP A 298 17.95 -12.02 -8.65
CA ASP A 298 19.23 -12.01 -9.36
C ASP A 298 19.25 -10.87 -10.38
N PRO A 299 20.23 -9.95 -10.31
CA PRO A 299 20.42 -8.90 -11.34
C PRO A 299 20.59 -9.44 -12.77
N LYS A 300 20.95 -10.71 -12.93
CA LYS A 300 21.07 -11.35 -14.25
C LYS A 300 19.76 -11.91 -14.81
N ASN A 301 18.65 -11.74 -14.11
CA ASN A 301 17.35 -12.15 -14.59
C ASN A 301 17.02 -11.39 -15.88
N LYS A 302 16.73 -12.14 -16.96
CA LYS A 302 16.50 -11.58 -18.31
C LYS A 302 15.17 -10.81 -18.43
N ASP A 303 14.28 -10.97 -17.48
CA ASP A 303 13.01 -10.25 -17.44
C ASP A 303 13.14 -8.82 -16.89
N TYR A 304 14.33 -8.49 -16.36
CA TYR A 304 14.65 -7.18 -15.80
C TYR A 304 15.46 -6.33 -16.78
N GLN A 305 15.48 -5.04 -16.55
CA GLN A 305 16.16 -4.08 -17.43
C GLN A 305 17.55 -3.65 -16.91
N PHE A 306 18.17 -4.51 -16.08
CA PHE A 306 19.51 -4.28 -15.54
C PHE A 306 20.63 -4.38 -16.60
#